data_156003fec315f5534ba3c7dda7d96a7a
#
_entry.id   156003fec315f5534ba3c7dda7d96a7a
#
_cell.length_a   1.000
_cell.length_b   1.000
_cell.length_c   1.000
_cell.angle_alpha   90.00
_cell.angle_beta   90.00
_cell.angle_gamma   90.00
#
_symmetry.space_group_name_H-M   'P 1'
#
loop_
_entity.id
_entity.type
_entity.pdbx_description
1 polymer ?
#
loop_
_entity_poly.entity_id
_entity_poly.type
_entity_poly.pdbx_seq_one_letter_code
_entity_poly.pdbx_strand_id
1 'polypeptide(L)'
;MVNKKNGEEEKIKRILTDPRLSSIKAMLEKDHAIDCLLLLSVNRGKWKEAKDFMRENKLTLSDGTFRARMIEIEQLGLAKSERIDPLKKFYKKTELGEKVAKLLLKFFDEFES
;
A
#
# COMPACT_ATOMS: atom_id res chain seq x y z
N MET A 1 22.96 -1.60 -29.38
CA MET A 1 22.79 -0.65 -28.29
C MET A 1 21.32 -0.56 -27.91
N VAL A 2 20.98 -0.82 -26.65
CA VAL A 2 19.60 -0.72 -26.18
C VAL A 2 19.35 0.72 -25.77
N ASN A 3 18.36 1.36 -26.36
CA ASN A 3 18.02 2.70 -25.97
C ASN A 3 17.09 2.70 -24.75
N LYS A 4 16.96 3.83 -24.11
CA LYS A 4 16.17 4.00 -22.89
C LYS A 4 14.70 3.62 -23.08
N LYS A 5 14.14 3.92 -24.25
CA LYS A 5 12.76 3.62 -24.60
C LYS A 5 12.49 2.10 -24.62
N ASN A 6 13.41 1.32 -25.20
CA ASN A 6 13.29 -0.13 -25.22
C ASN A 6 13.34 -0.72 -23.80
N GLY A 7 14.17 -0.15 -22.92
CA GLY A 7 14.22 -0.56 -21.53
C GLY A 7 12.94 -0.29 -20.79
N GLU A 8 12.30 0.85 -21.04
CA GLU A 8 11.03 1.20 -20.45
C GLU A 8 9.90 0.30 -20.92
N GLU A 9 9.85 -0.02 -22.21
CA GLU A 9 8.85 -0.92 -22.76
C GLU A 9 8.97 -2.32 -22.17
N GLU A 10 10.18 -2.83 -22.01
CA GLU A 10 10.42 -4.12 -21.38
C GLU A 10 9.98 -4.13 -19.91
N LYS A 11 10.19 -3.03 -19.21
CA LYS A 11 9.74 -2.89 -17.82
C LYS A 11 8.22 -2.91 -17.73
N ILE A 12 7.55 -2.19 -18.61
CA ILE A 12 6.09 -2.15 -18.67
C ILE A 12 5.55 -3.56 -18.97
N LYS A 13 6.16 -4.24 -19.94
CA LYS A 13 5.76 -5.59 -20.29
C LYS A 13 5.86 -6.53 -19.08
N ARG A 14 6.93 -6.44 -18.30
CA ARG A 14 7.08 -7.26 -17.09
C ARG A 14 6.02 -6.93 -16.05
N ILE A 15 5.68 -5.66 -15.88
CA ILE A 15 4.61 -5.26 -14.95
C ILE A 15 3.29 -5.92 -15.34
N LEU A 16 3.01 -5.99 -16.64
CA LEU A 16 1.75 -6.53 -17.15
C LEU A 16 1.69 -8.05 -17.17
N THR A 17 2.83 -8.72 -17.31
CA THR A 17 2.87 -10.17 -17.55
C THR A 17 3.50 -11.00 -16.44
N ASP A 18 4.40 -10.43 -15.66
CA ASP A 18 5.02 -11.15 -14.54
C ASP A 18 4.00 -11.33 -13.42
N PRO A 19 3.76 -12.57 -12.95
CA PRO A 19 2.72 -12.83 -11.95
C PRO A 19 2.87 -12.01 -10.68
N ARG A 20 4.08 -11.80 -10.19
CA ARG A 20 4.31 -11.02 -8.97
C ARG A 20 4.01 -9.54 -9.20
N LEU A 21 4.57 -8.97 -10.25
CA LEU A 21 4.40 -7.55 -10.54
C LEU A 21 2.95 -7.22 -10.90
N SER A 22 2.31 -8.08 -11.69
CA SER A 22 0.91 -7.86 -12.04
C SER A 22 -0.02 -8.00 -10.84
N SER A 23 0.32 -8.85 -9.86
CA SER A 23 -0.43 -8.95 -8.60
C SER A 23 -0.32 -7.68 -7.77
N ILE A 24 0.87 -7.06 -7.75
CA ILE A 24 1.06 -5.78 -7.07
C ILE A 24 0.21 -4.70 -7.74
N LYS A 25 0.26 -4.64 -9.06
CA LYS A 25 -0.54 -3.70 -9.84
C LYS A 25 -2.04 -3.90 -9.55
N ALA A 26 -2.50 -5.14 -9.59
CA ALA A 26 -3.89 -5.47 -9.35
C ALA A 26 -4.34 -5.05 -7.94
N MET A 27 -3.49 -5.25 -6.94
CA MET A 27 -3.80 -4.81 -5.57
C MET A 27 -3.93 -3.29 -5.50
N LEU A 28 -3.03 -2.56 -6.14
CA LEU A 28 -3.07 -1.09 -6.15
C LEU A 28 -4.32 -0.54 -6.83
N GLU A 29 -4.91 -1.29 -7.75
CA GLU A 29 -6.12 -0.90 -8.47
C GLU A 29 -7.41 -1.18 -7.69
N LYS A 30 -7.32 -1.88 -6.57
CA LYS A 30 -8.49 -2.17 -5.75
C LYS A 30 -8.91 -0.95 -4.93
N ASP A 31 -10.18 -0.91 -4.58
CA ASP A 31 -10.76 0.17 -3.78
C ASP A 31 -9.97 0.37 -2.49
N HIS A 32 -9.58 1.60 -2.24
CA HIS A 32 -8.91 2.04 -1.01
C HIS A 32 -7.52 1.41 -0.76
N ALA A 33 -6.90 0.82 -1.81
CA ALA A 33 -5.56 0.25 -1.66
C ALA A 33 -4.54 1.34 -1.30
N ILE A 34 -4.57 2.44 -2.04
CA ILE A 34 -3.67 3.58 -1.77
C ILE A 34 -3.99 4.20 -0.42
N ASP A 35 -5.26 4.35 -0.07
CA ASP A 35 -5.66 4.86 1.24
C ASP A 35 -5.06 4.04 2.37
N CYS A 36 -5.10 2.71 2.25
CA CYS A 36 -4.54 1.82 3.26
C CYS A 36 -3.01 1.92 3.33
N LEU A 37 -2.35 2.08 2.20
CA LEU A 37 -0.91 2.31 2.18
C LEU A 37 -0.54 3.63 2.86
N LEU A 38 -1.35 4.67 2.64
CA LEU A 38 -1.15 5.97 3.30
C LEU A 38 -1.37 5.87 4.80
N LEU A 39 -2.42 5.16 5.24
CA LEU A 39 -2.66 4.93 6.66
C LEU A 39 -1.48 4.18 7.30
N LEU A 40 -0.97 3.17 6.61
CA LEU A 40 0.17 2.42 7.08
C LEU A 40 1.43 3.28 7.15
N SER A 41 1.61 4.20 6.20
CA SER A 41 2.78 5.09 6.16
C SER A 41 2.86 6.01 7.38
N VAL A 42 1.70 6.37 7.95
CA VAL A 42 1.63 7.20 9.17
C VAL A 42 1.37 6.36 10.42
N ASN A 43 1.68 5.06 10.35
CA ASN A 43 1.57 4.13 11.48
C ASN A 43 0.14 3.97 12.02
N ARG A 44 -0.84 4.03 11.13
CA ARG A 44 -2.26 3.82 11.45
C ARG A 44 -2.76 2.46 10.98
N GLY A 45 -1.95 1.43 11.19
CA GLY A 45 -2.29 0.06 10.79
C GLY A 45 -3.18 -0.70 11.76
N LYS A 46 -3.64 -0.06 12.83
CA LYS A 46 -4.61 -0.57 13.77
C LYS A 46 -5.97 0.07 13.48
N TRP A 47 -7.03 -0.74 13.43
CA TRP A 47 -8.34 -0.26 13.01
C TRP A 47 -8.83 0.94 13.82
N LYS A 48 -8.67 0.91 15.12
CA LYS A 48 -9.09 2.02 15.99
C LYS A 48 -8.41 3.33 15.62
N GLU A 49 -7.08 3.26 15.42
CA GLU A 49 -6.29 4.44 15.05
C GLU A 49 -6.61 4.90 13.62
N ALA A 50 -6.84 3.96 12.72
CA ALA A 50 -7.24 4.28 11.35
C ALA A 50 -8.59 5.00 11.34
N LYS A 51 -9.56 4.53 12.13
CA LYS A 51 -10.87 5.18 12.23
C LYS A 51 -10.75 6.62 12.70
N ASP A 52 -9.95 6.88 13.72
CA ASP A 52 -9.76 8.22 14.24
C ASP A 52 -9.16 9.15 13.18
N PHE A 53 -8.14 8.67 12.49
CA PHE A 53 -7.50 9.44 11.41
C PHE A 53 -8.47 9.71 10.27
N MET A 54 -9.28 8.72 9.88
CA MET A 54 -10.26 8.88 8.81
C MET A 54 -11.34 9.90 9.16
N ARG A 55 -11.81 9.88 10.42
CA ARG A 55 -12.80 10.82 10.89
C ARG A 55 -12.29 12.26 10.79
N GLU A 56 -11.03 12.47 11.16
CA GLU A 56 -10.40 13.79 11.14
C GLU A 56 -10.14 14.28 9.72
N ASN A 57 -9.96 13.37 8.76
CA ASN A 57 -9.50 13.68 7.42
C ASN A 57 -10.52 13.39 6.32
N LYS A 58 -11.78 13.19 6.68
CA LYS A 58 -12.89 12.99 5.74
C LYS A 58 -12.68 11.82 4.78
N LEU A 59 -12.00 10.76 5.24
CA LEU A 59 -11.83 9.53 4.49
C LEU A 59 -12.85 8.53 5.00
N THR A 60 -13.53 7.84 4.09
CA THR A 60 -14.52 6.83 4.45
C THR A 60 -14.03 5.46 3.98
N LEU A 61 -13.95 4.51 4.92
CA LEU A 61 -13.42 3.19 4.67
C LEU A 61 -14.04 2.23 5.69
N SER A 62 -14.63 1.13 5.23
CA SER A 62 -15.22 0.15 6.12
C SER A 62 -14.14 -0.73 6.77
N ASP A 63 -14.48 -1.31 7.94
CA ASP A 63 -13.60 -2.26 8.62
C ASP A 63 -13.24 -3.45 7.71
N GLY A 64 -14.24 -3.98 7.01
CA GLY A 64 -14.03 -5.11 6.11
C GLY A 64 -13.05 -4.79 4.99
N THR A 65 -13.19 -3.61 4.37
CA THR A 65 -12.27 -3.18 3.31
C THR A 65 -10.87 -2.93 3.87
N PHE A 66 -10.77 -2.27 5.02
CA PHE A 66 -9.48 -2.05 5.69
C PHE A 66 -8.76 -3.38 5.93
N ARG A 67 -9.45 -4.35 6.51
CA ARG A 67 -8.85 -5.66 6.79
C ARG A 67 -8.43 -6.38 5.53
N ALA A 68 -9.27 -6.37 4.50
CA ALA A 68 -8.96 -7.01 3.22
C ALA A 68 -7.71 -6.40 2.59
N ARG A 69 -7.64 -5.07 2.55
CA ARG A 69 -6.47 -4.39 1.96
C ARG A 69 -5.20 -4.64 2.78
N MET A 70 -5.29 -4.62 4.11
CA MET A 70 -4.12 -4.87 4.96
C MET A 70 -3.58 -6.29 4.79
N ILE A 71 -4.46 -7.29 4.66
CA ILE A 71 -4.05 -8.67 4.40
C ILE A 71 -3.30 -8.75 3.07
N GLU A 72 -3.80 -8.10 2.03
CA GLU A 72 -3.17 -8.10 0.71
C GLU A 72 -1.82 -7.38 0.74
N ILE A 73 -1.74 -6.26 1.43
CA ILE A 73 -0.50 -5.50 1.63
C ILE A 73 0.53 -6.36 2.36
N GLU A 74 0.10 -7.11 3.37
CA GLU A 74 0.97 -8.04 4.08
C GLU A 74 1.48 -9.16 3.16
N GLN A 75 0.60 -9.70 2.33
CA GLN A 75 0.97 -10.76 1.39
C GLN A 75 2.03 -10.30 0.39
N LEU A 76 2.06 -9.03 0.07
CA LEU A 76 3.09 -8.45 -0.80
C LEU A 76 4.39 -8.13 -0.08
N GLY A 77 4.45 -8.35 1.24
CA GLY A 77 5.66 -8.07 2.02
C GLY A 77 5.82 -6.62 2.42
N LEU A 78 4.79 -5.80 2.25
CA LEU A 78 4.85 -4.36 2.59
C LEU A 78 4.47 -4.08 4.03
N ALA A 79 3.83 -5.03 4.69
CA ALA A 79 3.45 -4.93 6.10
C ALA A 79 3.60 -6.29 6.76
N LYS A 80 3.69 -6.29 8.08
CA LYS A 80 3.58 -7.50 8.89
C LYS A 80 2.57 -7.24 9.98
N SER A 81 1.83 -8.28 10.37
CA SER A 81 0.85 -8.17 11.42
C SER A 81 1.44 -8.60 12.76
N GLU A 82 0.98 -7.96 13.82
CA GLU A 82 1.28 -8.35 15.19
C GLU A 82 -0.03 -8.41 15.95
N ARG A 83 -0.10 -9.29 16.94
CA ARG A 83 -1.28 -9.41 17.79
C ARG A 83 -0.99 -8.80 19.15
N ILE A 84 -1.89 -7.94 19.61
CA ILE A 84 -1.83 -7.39 20.96
C ILE A 84 -2.44 -8.41 21.93
N ASP A 85 -3.53 -9.07 21.47
CA ASP A 85 -4.20 -10.17 22.17
C ASP A 85 -4.84 -11.09 21.12
N PRO A 86 -5.45 -12.21 21.50
CA PRO A 86 -6.00 -13.16 20.53
C PRO A 86 -7.02 -12.57 19.54
N LEU A 87 -7.66 -11.46 19.90
CA LEU A 87 -8.72 -10.86 19.11
C LEU A 87 -8.31 -9.59 18.37
N LYS A 88 -7.18 -8.97 18.76
CA LYS A 88 -6.75 -7.70 18.20
C LYS A 88 -5.45 -7.84 17.44
N LYS A 89 -5.49 -7.43 16.19
CA LYS A 89 -4.38 -7.52 15.26
C LYS A 89 -4.12 -6.14 14.69
N PHE A 90 -2.85 -5.79 14.52
CA PHE A 90 -2.48 -4.54 13.88
C PHE A 90 -1.34 -4.79 12.89
N TYR A 91 -1.15 -3.84 11.98
CA TYR A 91 -0.18 -3.95 10.90
C TYR A 91 0.88 -2.89 11.04
N LYS A 92 2.12 -3.28 10.80
CA LYS A 92 3.26 -2.37 10.75
C LYS A 92 3.91 -2.49 9.38
N LYS A 93 4.39 -1.38 8.84
CA LYS A 93 5.14 -1.45 7.59
C LYS A 93 6.47 -2.16 7.80
N THR A 94 6.85 -2.95 6.81
CA THR A 94 8.17 -3.58 6.76
C THR A 94 9.18 -2.57 6.21
N GLU A 95 10.46 -2.95 6.12
CA GLU A 95 11.47 -2.12 5.47
C GLU A 95 11.07 -1.81 4.02
N LEU A 96 10.58 -2.81 3.29
CA LEU A 96 10.07 -2.62 1.93
C LEU A 96 8.86 -1.68 1.93
N GLY A 97 7.94 -1.86 2.89
CA GLY A 97 6.78 -0.99 3.03
C GLY A 97 7.17 0.46 3.27
N GLU A 98 8.21 0.69 4.07
CA GLU A 98 8.74 2.04 4.31
C GLU A 98 9.24 2.67 3.02
N LYS A 99 10.00 1.90 2.22
CA LYS A 99 10.51 2.39 0.93
C LYS A 99 9.37 2.72 -0.04
N VAL A 100 8.37 1.86 -0.12
CA VAL A 100 7.21 2.07 -0.98
C VAL A 100 6.40 3.28 -0.52
N ALA A 101 6.21 3.44 0.79
CA ALA A 101 5.50 4.60 1.35
C ALA A 101 6.19 5.91 0.98
N LYS A 102 7.52 5.94 1.08
CA LYS A 102 8.30 7.13 0.71
C LYS A 102 8.16 7.45 -0.78
N LEU A 103 8.20 6.43 -1.63
CA LEU A 103 8.02 6.62 -3.07
C LEU A 103 6.61 7.13 -3.39
N LEU A 104 5.61 6.62 -2.71
CA LEU A 104 4.23 7.05 -2.90
C LEU A 104 4.04 8.51 -2.50
N LEU A 105 4.57 8.92 -1.35
CA LEU A 105 4.50 10.30 -0.92
C LEU A 105 5.24 11.22 -1.88
N LYS A 106 6.40 10.80 -2.34
CA LYS A 106 7.20 11.55 -3.30
C LYS A 106 6.47 11.72 -4.63
N PHE A 107 5.73 10.70 -5.05
CA PHE A 107 4.90 10.79 -6.25
C PHE A 107 3.91 11.95 -6.13
N PHE A 108 3.23 12.06 -4.99
CA PHE A 108 2.27 13.15 -4.78
C PHE A 108 2.96 14.52 -4.65
N ASP A 109 4.18 14.55 -4.10
CA ASP A 109 4.95 15.80 -4.00
C ASP A 109 5.21 16.42 -5.38
N GLU A 110 5.30 15.60 -6.44
CA GLU A 110 5.50 16.14 -7.79
C GLU A 110 4.36 17.03 -8.27
N PHE A 111 3.19 16.92 -7.65
CA PHE A 111 2.01 17.72 -7.99
C PHE A 111 1.86 18.95 -7.09
N GLU A 112 2.68 19.08 -6.07
CA GLU A 112 2.73 20.24 -5.20
C GLU A 112 3.92 21.10 -5.58
N SER A 113 3.71 22.27 -5.98
CA SER A 113 4.82 23.13 -6.42
C SER A 113 4.87 24.44 -5.65
#